data_efb12738d413f1c2ce48db62704626d0
#
_entry.id   efb12738d413f1c2ce48db62704626d0
#
_cell.length_a   1.000
_cell.length_b   1.000
_cell.length_c   1.000
_cell.angle_alpha   90.00
_cell.angle_beta   90.00
_cell.angle_gamma   90.00
#
_symmetry.space_group_name_H-M   'P 1'
#
loop_
_entity.id
_entity.type
_entity.pdbx_description
1 polymer ?
#
loop_
_entity_poly.entity_id
_entity_poly.type
_entity_poly.pdbx_seq_one_letter_code
_entity_poly.pdbx_strand_id
1 'polypeptide(L)'
;MIRVEIISNQSVQEDVLELIESQIPDIEYTLTPGVQGKGLKTKKSGDTIWPELNFRLVSYTSEENAKKIDTIMKLIKTQFPDEGISWYFVKALDRLE
;
A
#
# COMPACT_ATOMS: atom_id res chain seq x y z
N MET A 1 -10.25 -4.83 -15.08
CA MET A 1 -8.95 -4.65 -14.42
C MET A 1 -9.09 -3.66 -13.28
N ILE A 2 -8.40 -3.91 -12.21
CA ILE A 2 -8.43 -3.06 -11.03
C ILE A 2 -7.04 -2.46 -10.83
N ARG A 3 -6.99 -1.15 -10.62
CA ARG A 3 -5.78 -0.46 -10.19
C ARG A 3 -5.79 -0.45 -8.67
N VAL A 4 -4.78 -1.06 -8.10
CA VAL A 4 -4.56 -1.08 -6.65
C VAL A 4 -3.46 -0.07 -6.33
N GLU A 5 -3.72 0.78 -5.37
CA GLU A 5 -2.69 1.70 -4.88
C GLU A 5 -2.57 1.56 -3.37
N ILE A 6 -1.35 1.30 -2.92
CA ILE A 6 -1.03 1.22 -1.50
C ILE A 6 -0.06 2.35 -1.19
N ILE A 7 -0.39 3.14 -0.18
CA ILE A 7 0.50 4.17 0.35
C ILE A 7 0.63 3.89 1.83
N SER A 8 1.81 3.56 2.26
CA SER A 8 2.01 3.07 3.61
C SER A 8 3.37 3.49 4.14
N ASN A 9 3.46 3.59 5.45
CA ASN A 9 4.73 3.86 6.11
C ASN A 9 5.76 2.82 5.69
N GLN A 10 6.96 3.29 5.42
CA GLN A 10 8.05 2.44 4.94
C GLN A 10 8.43 1.33 5.92
N SER A 11 8.13 1.52 7.19
CA SER A 11 8.42 0.51 8.22
C SER A 11 7.73 -0.82 8.00
N VAL A 12 6.59 -0.83 7.29
CA VAL A 12 5.85 -2.08 7.02
C VAL A 12 5.98 -2.56 5.57
N GLN A 13 6.90 -1.97 4.81
CA GLN A 13 7.05 -2.33 3.41
C GLN A 13 7.35 -3.81 3.21
N GLU A 14 8.27 -4.36 3.96
CA GLU A 14 8.62 -5.78 3.82
C GLU A 14 7.46 -6.69 4.18
N ASP A 15 6.73 -6.34 5.23
CA ASP A 15 5.56 -7.14 5.64
C ASP A 15 4.50 -7.18 4.54
N VAL A 16 4.25 -6.05 3.92
CA VAL A 16 3.28 -5.94 2.83
C VAL A 16 3.72 -6.77 1.62
N LEU A 17 4.97 -6.58 1.20
CA LEU A 17 5.49 -7.27 0.02
C LEU A 17 5.53 -8.78 0.22
N GLU A 18 5.98 -9.24 1.38
CA GLU A 18 6.05 -10.67 1.66
C GLU A 18 4.68 -11.33 1.59
N LEU A 19 3.66 -10.72 2.19
CA LEU A 19 2.32 -11.29 2.17
C LEU A 19 1.72 -11.26 0.77
N ILE A 20 1.88 -10.17 0.05
CA ILE A 20 1.34 -10.07 -1.31
C ILE A 20 1.99 -11.12 -2.21
N GLU A 21 3.31 -11.22 -2.18
CA GLU A 21 4.03 -12.14 -3.05
C GLU A 21 3.81 -13.60 -2.66
N SER A 22 3.57 -13.89 -1.38
CA SER A 22 3.27 -15.24 -0.95
C SER A 22 1.90 -15.73 -1.44
N GLN A 23 0.92 -14.83 -1.52
CA GLN A 23 -0.43 -15.19 -1.93
C GLN A 23 -0.69 -14.98 -3.42
N ILE A 24 0.06 -14.10 -4.05
CA ILE A 24 -0.06 -13.81 -5.47
C ILE A 24 1.36 -13.80 -6.08
N PRO A 25 1.96 -14.99 -6.26
CA PRO A 25 3.38 -15.06 -6.63
C PRO A 25 3.73 -14.44 -7.98
N ASP A 26 2.78 -14.34 -8.88
CA ASP A 26 3.00 -13.77 -10.21
C ASP A 26 2.49 -12.34 -10.36
N ILE A 27 2.19 -11.68 -9.25
CA ILE A 27 1.72 -10.31 -9.34
C ILE A 27 2.80 -9.37 -9.88
N GLU A 28 2.36 -8.46 -10.74
CA GLU A 28 3.21 -7.38 -11.24
C GLU A 28 2.86 -6.09 -10.52
N TYR A 29 3.87 -5.36 -10.10
CA TYR A 29 3.63 -4.08 -9.43
C TYR A 29 4.80 -3.13 -9.66
N THR A 30 4.53 -1.86 -9.43
CA THR A 30 5.54 -0.81 -9.42
C THR A 30 5.65 -0.28 -8.01
N LEU A 31 6.87 -0.24 -7.50
CA LEU A 31 7.13 0.24 -6.14
C LEU A 31 7.95 1.51 -6.19
N THR A 32 7.49 2.53 -5.47
CA THR A 32 8.23 3.78 -5.30
C THR A 32 8.53 3.93 -3.80
N PRO A 33 9.78 3.76 -3.39
CA PRO A 33 10.17 3.97 -1.99
C PRO A 33 10.43 5.45 -1.70
N GLY A 34 10.51 5.79 -0.43
CA GLY A 34 10.91 7.12 -0.01
C GLY A 34 9.96 8.24 -0.39
N VAL A 35 8.66 7.96 -0.39
CA VAL A 35 7.65 8.94 -0.76
C VAL A 35 7.25 9.74 0.47
N GLN A 36 7.28 11.07 0.33
CA GLN A 36 6.86 11.94 1.41
C GLN A 36 5.35 12.05 1.45
N GLY A 37 4.80 12.11 2.67
CA GLY A 37 3.38 12.27 2.85
C GLY A 37 3.07 13.03 4.12
N LYS A 38 1.84 13.52 4.21
CA LYS A 38 1.34 14.21 5.38
C LYS A 38 -0.02 13.64 5.73
N GLY A 39 -0.11 13.01 6.90
CA GLY A 39 -1.35 12.51 7.44
C GLY A 39 -1.77 13.27 8.67
N LEU A 40 -2.95 12.99 9.15
CA LEU A 40 -3.47 13.66 10.36
C LEU A 40 -2.62 13.35 11.58
N LYS A 41 -2.09 12.14 11.65
CA LYS A 41 -1.30 11.70 12.80
C LYS A 41 0.12 12.24 12.82
N THR A 42 0.60 12.78 11.72
CA THR A 42 1.98 13.26 11.63
C THR A 42 2.17 14.61 12.29
N LYS A 43 1.12 15.19 12.84
CA LYS A 43 1.21 16.47 13.54
C LYS A 43 1.46 16.33 15.01
N LYS A 44 1.98 15.21 15.44
CA LYS A 44 2.29 15.08 16.83
C LYS A 44 3.41 15.99 17.22
N SER A 45 3.04 17.01 17.96
CA SER A 45 3.92 17.64 18.93
C SER A 45 5.25 18.18 18.42
N GLY A 46 5.52 18.26 17.18
CA GLY A 46 6.76 18.83 16.69
C GLY A 46 8.02 18.11 17.13
N ASP A 47 7.89 16.90 17.62
CA ASP A 47 9.04 16.13 18.08
C ASP A 47 9.72 15.36 16.97
N THR A 48 9.11 15.30 15.82
CA THR A 48 9.64 14.52 14.74
C THR A 48 10.66 15.33 13.98
N ILE A 49 11.90 15.06 14.24
CA ILE A 49 13.01 15.70 13.53
C ILE A 49 13.10 15.13 12.11
N TRP A 50 12.61 13.93 11.90
CA TRP A 50 12.68 13.26 10.62
C TRP A 50 11.30 13.11 10.02
N PRO A 51 11.09 13.50 8.75
CA PRO A 51 9.82 13.24 8.10
C PRO A 51 9.63 11.74 7.95
N GLU A 52 8.41 11.28 8.20
CA GLU A 52 8.08 9.90 7.92
C GLU A 52 8.06 9.68 6.43
N LEU A 53 8.72 8.61 6.00
CA LEU A 53 8.71 8.22 4.60
C LEU A 53 7.74 7.09 4.39
N ASN A 54 7.05 7.16 3.27
CA ASN A 54 6.13 6.13 2.82
C ASN A 54 6.71 5.42 1.62
N PHE A 55 6.17 4.25 1.33
CA PHE A 55 6.31 3.66 0.01
C PHE A 55 4.96 3.72 -0.70
N ARG A 56 5.01 3.64 -2.00
CA ARG A 56 3.82 3.60 -2.84
C ARG A 56 3.93 2.40 -3.77
N LEU A 57 2.92 1.56 -3.75
CA LEU A 57 2.85 0.40 -4.63
C LEU A 57 1.63 0.56 -5.52
N VAL A 58 1.81 0.35 -6.81
CA VAL A 58 0.71 0.35 -7.77
C VAL A 58 0.73 -0.95 -8.55
N SER A 59 -0.44 -1.57 -8.66
CA SER A 59 -0.59 -2.80 -9.43
C SER A 59 -1.89 -2.73 -10.22
N TYR A 60 -1.83 -3.15 -11.48
CA TYR A 60 -3.01 -3.33 -12.31
C TYR A 60 -3.26 -4.83 -12.39
N THR A 61 -4.33 -5.29 -11.78
CA THR A 61 -4.53 -6.71 -11.56
C THR A 61 -6.01 -7.10 -11.72
N SER A 62 -6.29 -8.38 -11.54
CA SER A 62 -7.65 -8.89 -11.61
C SER A 62 -8.44 -8.49 -10.37
N GLU A 63 -9.76 -8.55 -10.49
CA GLU A 63 -10.64 -8.32 -9.34
C GLU A 63 -10.39 -9.34 -8.23
N GLU A 64 -10.13 -10.59 -8.59
CA GLU A 64 -9.80 -11.63 -7.63
C GLU A 64 -8.55 -11.29 -6.82
N ASN A 65 -7.49 -10.87 -7.51
CA ASN A 65 -6.26 -10.46 -6.83
C ASN A 65 -6.47 -9.22 -5.97
N ALA A 66 -7.27 -8.26 -6.44
CA ALA A 66 -7.57 -7.07 -5.67
C ALA A 66 -8.25 -7.42 -4.35
N LYS A 67 -9.16 -8.40 -4.37
CA LYS A 67 -9.81 -8.87 -3.13
C LYS A 67 -8.82 -9.51 -2.17
N LYS A 68 -7.86 -10.26 -2.68
CA LYS A 68 -6.79 -10.82 -1.84
C LYS A 68 -5.96 -9.71 -1.21
N ILE A 69 -5.62 -8.70 -1.99
CA ILE A 69 -4.83 -7.57 -1.48
C ILE A 69 -5.60 -6.82 -0.38
N ASP A 70 -6.90 -6.61 -0.58
CA ASP A 70 -7.72 -5.96 0.43
C ASP A 70 -7.67 -6.72 1.76
N THR A 71 -7.79 -8.03 1.71
CA THR A 71 -7.71 -8.87 2.92
C THR A 71 -6.33 -8.77 3.57
N ILE A 72 -5.28 -8.81 2.76
CA ILE A 72 -3.91 -8.67 3.25
C ILE A 72 -3.71 -7.33 3.96
N MET A 73 -4.16 -6.25 3.33
CA MET A 73 -3.96 -4.92 3.89
C MET A 73 -4.74 -4.72 5.19
N LYS A 74 -5.91 -5.31 5.29
CA LYS A 74 -6.68 -5.29 6.54
C LYS A 74 -5.93 -6.01 7.66
N LEU A 75 -5.31 -7.13 7.33
CA LEU A 75 -4.50 -7.87 8.30
C LEU A 75 -3.29 -7.05 8.75
N ILE A 76 -2.58 -6.47 7.81
CA ILE A 76 -1.42 -5.62 8.10
C ILE A 76 -1.84 -4.45 9.01
N LYS A 77 -2.96 -3.80 8.70
CA LYS A 77 -3.44 -2.68 9.51
C LYS A 77 -3.77 -3.13 10.94
N THR A 78 -4.28 -4.34 11.10
CA THR A 78 -4.56 -4.90 12.42
C THR A 78 -3.27 -5.16 13.20
N GLN A 79 -2.22 -5.61 12.52
CA GLN A 79 -0.93 -5.89 13.16
C GLN A 79 -0.16 -4.61 13.50
N PHE A 80 -0.33 -3.57 12.70
CA PHE A 80 0.39 -2.31 12.86
C PHE A 80 -0.59 -1.14 12.94
N PRO A 81 -1.41 -1.08 14.00
CA PRO A 81 -2.51 -0.11 14.06
C PRO A 81 -2.05 1.34 14.14
N ASP A 82 -0.82 1.58 14.60
CA ASP A 82 -0.30 2.93 14.75
C ASP A 82 0.43 3.43 13.50
N GLU A 83 0.64 2.57 12.52
CA GLU A 83 1.32 2.98 11.28
C GLU A 83 0.32 3.56 10.28
N GLY A 84 0.79 4.50 9.49
CA GLY A 84 -0.02 5.06 8.40
C GLY A 84 -0.08 4.08 7.25
N ILE A 85 -1.24 3.50 7.02
CA ILE A 85 -1.46 2.51 5.98
C ILE A 85 -2.76 2.84 5.27
N SER A 86 -2.68 3.12 3.97
CA SER A 86 -3.85 3.43 3.15
C SER A 86 -3.78 2.61 1.86
N TRP A 87 -4.93 2.15 1.41
CA TRP A 87 -4.98 1.44 0.14
C TRP A 87 -6.32 1.70 -0.55
N TYR A 88 -6.28 1.72 -1.86
CA TYR A 88 -7.41 2.13 -2.68
C TYR A 88 -7.53 1.26 -3.91
N PHE A 89 -8.76 1.14 -4.43
CA PHE A 89 -9.04 0.38 -5.63
C PHE A 89 -9.82 1.25 -6.61
N VAL A 90 -9.41 1.21 -7.87
CA VAL A 90 -10.09 1.95 -8.93
C VAL A 90 -10.23 1.02 -10.14
N LYS A 91 -11.40 1.01 -10.75
CA LYS A 91 -11.56 0.29 -12.02
C LYS A 91 -10.75 0.99 -13.10
N ALA A 92 -9.95 0.22 -13.81
CA ALA A 92 -9.08 0.73 -14.85
C ALA A 92 -9.50 0.15 -16.20
N LEU A 93 -9.39 0.97 -17.24
CA LEU A 93 -9.58 0.50 -18.60
C LEU A 93 -8.21 0.13 -19.16
N ASP A 94 -8.08 -1.11 -19.60
CA ASP A 94 -6.84 -1.54 -20.27
C ASP A 94 -6.83 -1.11 -21.73
N ARG A 95 -8.00 -0.79 -22.29
CA ARG A 95 -8.14 -0.31 -23.68
C ARG A 95 -9.27 0.67 -23.76
N LEU A 96 -9.20 1.57 -24.71
CA LEU A 96 -10.26 2.55 -24.96
C LEU A 96 -11.26 2.09 -26.02
N GLU A 97 -11.00 1.01 -26.69
CA GLU A 97 -11.91 0.45 -27.67
C GLU A 97 -11.97 -1.06 -27.59
#